data_4d199e9b7ca5de5c60832ec21617ab36
#
_entry.id   4d199e9b7ca5de5c60832ec21617ab36
#
_cell.length_a   1.000
_cell.length_b   1.000
_cell.length_c   1.000
_cell.angle_alpha   90.00
_cell.angle_beta   90.00
_cell.angle_gamma   90.00
#
_symmetry.space_group_name_H-M   'P 1'
#
loop_
_entity.id
_entity.type
_entity.pdbx_description
1 polymer ?
#
loop_
_entity_poly.entity_id
_entity_poly.type
_entity_poly.pdbx_seq_one_letter_code
_entity_poly.pdbx_strand_id
1 'polypeptide(L)'
;SRISKAIIKASDEVIKGKLDENFPLKVWQTGSGTQTNMNVNEVISNRAIEILGGKKGSKKPVHPNDHVNKSQSTNDVFPTAMHVSVAKETISKLLPNLKLLEKELKKKSNEFKSIVKIGRTHLQDATPLSLGQEFSGYHVQVKKSIERIEYALKEILYLAQGGTAVGTGINSRKNFDKKIVKEIAKFTKIPFKPAANKFAELAAHDSIVNFSGTLNTCAVALMKIS
;
A
#
# COMPACT_ATOMS: atom_id res chain seq x y z
N SER A 1 -5.49 -30.32 0.58
CA SER A 1 -6.85 -30.87 0.44
C SER A 1 -7.50 -30.42 -0.86
N ARG A 2 -8.58 -31.05 -1.31
CA ARG A 2 -9.38 -30.63 -2.48
C ARG A 2 -9.94 -29.22 -2.29
N ILE A 3 -10.41 -28.92 -1.09
CA ILE A 3 -10.91 -27.58 -0.71
C ILE A 3 -9.80 -26.52 -0.85
N SER A 4 -8.61 -26.79 -0.33
CA SER A 4 -7.47 -25.85 -0.41
C SER A 4 -7.10 -25.50 -1.86
N LYS A 5 -7.07 -26.52 -2.75
CA LYS A 5 -6.79 -26.29 -4.18
C LYS A 5 -7.86 -25.40 -4.84
N ALA A 6 -9.14 -25.61 -4.49
CA ALA A 6 -10.24 -24.79 -5.02
C ALA A 6 -10.18 -23.34 -4.53
N ILE A 7 -9.85 -23.11 -3.25
CA ILE A 7 -9.65 -21.77 -2.68
C ILE A 7 -8.50 -21.06 -3.39
N ILE A 8 -7.35 -21.71 -3.56
CA ILE A 8 -6.19 -21.14 -4.26
C ILE A 8 -6.57 -20.72 -5.69
N LYS A 9 -7.25 -21.61 -6.43
CA LYS A 9 -7.69 -21.30 -7.80
C LYS A 9 -8.66 -20.14 -7.85
N ALA A 10 -9.62 -20.07 -6.92
CA ALA A 10 -10.56 -18.93 -6.81
C ALA A 10 -9.82 -17.63 -6.46
N SER A 11 -8.86 -17.67 -5.54
CA SER A 11 -8.02 -16.51 -5.19
C SER A 11 -7.21 -16.01 -6.38
N ASP A 12 -6.64 -16.92 -7.19
CA ASP A 12 -5.92 -16.56 -8.42
C ASP A 12 -6.84 -15.88 -9.46
N GLU A 13 -8.12 -16.27 -9.53
CA GLU A 13 -9.10 -15.63 -10.41
C GLU A 13 -9.43 -14.21 -9.93
N VAL A 14 -9.55 -13.98 -8.60
CA VAL A 14 -9.73 -12.64 -8.01
C VAL A 14 -8.50 -11.76 -8.29
N ILE A 15 -7.29 -12.27 -8.05
CA ILE A 15 -6.05 -11.53 -8.30
C ILE A 15 -5.91 -11.09 -9.77
N LYS A 16 -6.45 -11.89 -10.70
CA LYS A 16 -6.43 -11.61 -12.14
C LYS A 16 -7.58 -10.71 -12.60
N GLY A 17 -8.37 -10.17 -11.69
CA GLY A 17 -9.51 -9.31 -12.01
C GLY A 17 -10.68 -10.00 -12.73
N LYS A 18 -10.76 -11.34 -12.70
CA LYS A 18 -11.81 -12.08 -13.41
C LYS A 18 -13.17 -12.03 -12.73
N LEU A 19 -13.24 -11.54 -11.52
CA LEU A 19 -14.42 -11.52 -10.65
C LEU A 19 -14.73 -10.12 -10.13
N ASP A 20 -14.22 -9.06 -10.78
CA ASP A 20 -14.32 -7.67 -10.32
C ASP A 20 -15.76 -7.19 -10.16
N GLU A 21 -16.70 -7.69 -10.98
CA GLU A 21 -18.12 -7.39 -10.88
C GLU A 21 -18.76 -7.86 -9.56
N ASN A 22 -18.10 -8.77 -8.84
CA ASN A 22 -18.57 -9.25 -7.54
C ASN A 22 -18.10 -8.40 -6.35
N PHE A 23 -17.46 -7.26 -6.62
CA PHE A 23 -16.98 -6.30 -5.61
C PHE A 23 -17.71 -4.96 -5.71
N PRO A 24 -19.02 -4.89 -5.37
CA PRO A 24 -19.84 -3.69 -5.57
C PRO A 24 -19.65 -2.62 -4.50
N LEU A 25 -18.88 -2.90 -3.43
CA LEU A 25 -18.75 -2.01 -2.30
C LEU A 25 -18.07 -0.69 -2.69
N LYS A 26 -18.59 0.42 -2.17
CA LYS A 26 -18.06 1.77 -2.39
C LYS A 26 -16.99 2.10 -1.35
N VAL A 27 -16.21 3.15 -1.64
CA VAL A 27 -15.17 3.65 -0.72
C VAL A 27 -15.76 4.06 0.63
N TRP A 28 -16.94 4.67 0.64
CA TRP A 28 -17.64 5.12 1.84
C TRP A 28 -18.31 3.95 2.55
N GLN A 29 -17.58 3.32 3.44
CA GLN A 29 -18.00 2.24 4.32
C GLN A 29 -17.28 2.36 5.67
N THR A 30 -17.50 1.40 6.59
CA THR A 30 -16.82 1.42 7.90
C THR A 30 -15.30 1.37 7.74
N GLY A 31 -14.57 2.21 8.49
CA GLY A 31 -13.11 2.28 8.45
C GLY A 31 -12.40 1.00 8.91
N SER A 32 -13.12 0.11 9.62
CA SER A 32 -12.58 -1.19 10.06
C SER A 32 -12.26 -2.16 8.92
N GLY A 33 -12.85 -1.95 7.71
CA GLY A 33 -12.62 -2.80 6.54
C GLY A 33 -13.33 -4.15 6.56
N THR A 34 -14.20 -4.40 7.54
CA THR A 34 -14.90 -5.69 7.68
C THR A 34 -15.73 -6.03 6.47
N GLN A 35 -16.44 -5.07 5.90
CA GLN A 35 -17.26 -5.30 4.71
C GLN A 35 -16.41 -5.75 3.52
N THR A 36 -15.29 -5.08 3.26
CA THR A 36 -14.34 -5.45 2.19
C THR A 36 -13.75 -6.84 2.43
N ASN A 37 -13.27 -7.13 3.63
CA ASN A 37 -12.72 -8.45 3.97
C ASN A 37 -13.76 -9.55 3.77
N MET A 38 -14.99 -9.35 4.24
CA MET A 38 -16.04 -10.34 4.09
C MET A 38 -16.47 -10.50 2.62
N ASN A 39 -16.55 -9.43 1.84
CA ASN A 39 -16.82 -9.53 0.40
C ASN A 39 -15.77 -10.41 -0.29
N VAL A 40 -14.48 -10.19 -0.04
CA VAL A 40 -13.41 -11.02 -0.61
C VAL A 40 -13.56 -12.49 -0.20
N ASN A 41 -13.80 -12.76 1.09
CA ASN A 41 -13.96 -14.11 1.60
C ASN A 41 -15.18 -14.82 0.97
N GLU A 42 -16.28 -14.12 0.79
CA GLU A 42 -17.50 -14.67 0.19
C GLU A 42 -17.35 -14.92 -1.31
N VAL A 43 -16.72 -14.02 -2.05
CA VAL A 43 -16.43 -14.21 -3.49
C VAL A 43 -15.55 -15.42 -3.68
N ILE A 44 -14.43 -15.53 -2.93
CA ILE A 44 -13.53 -16.67 -3.02
C ILE A 44 -14.24 -17.98 -2.61
N SER A 45 -15.04 -17.96 -1.52
CA SER A 45 -15.78 -19.13 -1.06
C SER A 45 -16.78 -19.62 -2.11
N ASN A 46 -17.59 -18.72 -2.65
CA ASN A 46 -18.59 -19.06 -3.67
C ASN A 46 -17.94 -19.58 -4.94
N ARG A 47 -16.85 -18.95 -5.39
CA ARG A 47 -16.13 -19.44 -6.58
C ARG A 47 -15.49 -20.82 -6.34
N ALA A 48 -14.94 -21.05 -5.16
CA ALA A 48 -14.39 -22.36 -4.80
C ALA A 48 -15.50 -23.45 -4.73
N ILE A 49 -16.71 -23.11 -4.27
CA ILE A 49 -17.87 -24.00 -4.29
C ILE A 49 -18.23 -24.40 -5.73
N GLU A 50 -18.31 -23.45 -6.66
CA GLU A 50 -18.57 -23.71 -8.08
C GLU A 50 -17.50 -24.62 -8.70
N ILE A 51 -16.21 -24.35 -8.43
CA ILE A 51 -15.08 -25.19 -8.89
C ILE A 51 -15.22 -26.64 -8.39
N LEU A 52 -15.82 -26.85 -7.23
CA LEU A 52 -16.06 -28.18 -6.66
C LEU A 52 -17.37 -28.82 -7.09
N GLY A 53 -18.17 -28.16 -7.95
CA GLY A 53 -19.46 -28.64 -8.42
C GLY A 53 -20.61 -28.45 -7.44
N GLY A 54 -20.45 -27.57 -6.44
CA GLY A 54 -21.47 -27.25 -5.45
C GLY A 54 -22.35 -26.07 -5.88
N LYS A 55 -23.41 -25.82 -5.12
CA LYS A 55 -24.37 -24.73 -5.35
C LYS A 55 -23.86 -23.42 -4.71
N LYS A 56 -23.66 -22.37 -5.51
CA LYS A 56 -23.34 -21.02 -5.06
C LYS A 56 -24.28 -20.55 -3.94
N GLY A 57 -23.76 -19.91 -2.91
CA GLY A 57 -24.51 -19.44 -1.75
C GLY A 57 -24.76 -20.51 -0.66
N SER A 58 -24.47 -21.79 -0.93
CA SER A 58 -24.73 -22.88 0.03
C SER A 58 -23.79 -22.91 1.25
N LYS A 59 -22.66 -22.20 1.19
CA LYS A 59 -21.56 -22.27 2.18
C LYS A 59 -20.99 -23.68 2.36
N LYS A 60 -21.27 -24.59 1.44
CA LYS A 60 -20.79 -25.98 1.42
C LYS A 60 -20.30 -26.33 0.00
N PRO A 61 -19.17 -27.05 -0.14
CA PRO A 61 -18.27 -27.56 0.90
C PRO A 61 -17.23 -26.51 1.41
N VAL A 62 -17.29 -25.25 0.98
CA VAL A 62 -16.40 -24.18 1.40
C VAL A 62 -17.17 -23.10 2.15
N HIS A 63 -16.73 -22.79 3.38
CA HIS A 63 -17.31 -21.71 4.19
C HIS A 63 -16.40 -20.49 4.17
N PRO A 64 -16.90 -19.23 4.01
CA PRO A 64 -16.08 -18.04 3.92
C PRO A 64 -15.24 -17.80 5.19
N ASN A 65 -15.81 -17.99 6.39
CA ASN A 65 -15.09 -17.78 7.64
C ASN A 65 -14.19 -18.96 8.03
N ASP A 66 -14.74 -20.20 7.96
CA ASP A 66 -14.06 -21.36 8.53
C ASP A 66 -12.95 -21.92 7.61
N HIS A 67 -13.01 -21.63 6.30
CA HIS A 67 -12.06 -22.11 5.33
C HIS A 67 -11.24 -20.98 4.68
N VAL A 68 -11.87 -19.94 4.16
CA VAL A 68 -11.17 -18.85 3.45
C VAL A 68 -10.49 -17.93 4.44
N ASN A 69 -11.21 -17.41 5.43
CA ASN A 69 -10.68 -16.51 6.47
C ASN A 69 -9.98 -17.24 7.63
N LYS A 70 -9.72 -18.53 7.49
CA LYS A 70 -9.15 -19.36 8.57
C LYS A 70 -7.82 -18.81 9.06
N SER A 71 -7.67 -18.73 10.40
CA SER A 71 -6.49 -18.18 11.09
C SER A 71 -6.27 -16.68 10.85
N GLN A 72 -7.30 -15.95 10.46
CA GLN A 72 -7.25 -14.52 10.15
C GLN A 72 -8.44 -13.80 10.82
N SER A 73 -8.32 -12.48 10.92
CA SER A 73 -9.38 -11.55 11.27
C SER A 73 -9.34 -10.37 10.30
N THR A 74 -10.43 -9.64 10.15
CA THR A 74 -10.36 -8.34 9.47
C THR A 74 -9.33 -7.43 10.11
N ASN A 75 -9.17 -7.54 11.43
CA ASN A 75 -8.31 -6.65 12.22
C ASN A 75 -6.82 -6.78 11.87
N ASP A 76 -6.34 -7.94 11.42
CA ASP A 76 -4.97 -8.10 10.94
C ASP A 76 -4.86 -8.10 9.41
N VAL A 77 -5.88 -8.59 8.70
CA VAL A 77 -5.86 -8.67 7.22
C VAL A 77 -5.98 -7.31 6.56
N PHE A 78 -6.91 -6.46 7.03
CA PHE A 78 -7.18 -5.18 6.39
C PHE A 78 -6.01 -4.20 6.52
N PRO A 79 -5.40 -3.99 7.71
CA PRO A 79 -4.16 -3.22 7.82
C PRO A 79 -3.03 -3.78 6.97
N THR A 80 -2.88 -5.10 6.92
CA THR A 80 -1.90 -5.75 6.05
C THR A 80 -2.13 -5.41 4.58
N ALA A 81 -3.38 -5.46 4.12
CA ALA A 81 -3.73 -5.10 2.73
C ALA A 81 -3.44 -3.62 2.43
N MET A 82 -3.71 -2.70 3.39
CA MET A 82 -3.36 -1.28 3.29
C MET A 82 -1.85 -1.11 3.10
N HIS A 83 -1.03 -1.71 3.96
CA HIS A 83 0.43 -1.66 3.88
C HIS A 83 0.96 -2.21 2.54
N VAL A 84 0.46 -3.36 2.12
CA VAL A 84 0.85 -3.99 0.84
C VAL A 84 0.50 -3.10 -0.35
N SER A 85 -0.70 -2.53 -0.37
CA SER A 85 -1.15 -1.63 -1.42
C SER A 85 -0.28 -0.36 -1.50
N VAL A 86 -0.07 0.31 -0.36
CA VAL A 86 0.77 1.52 -0.27
C VAL A 86 2.18 1.23 -0.74
N ALA A 87 2.81 0.17 -0.24
CA ALA A 87 4.19 -0.18 -0.63
C ALA A 87 4.29 -0.48 -2.13
N LYS A 88 3.36 -1.26 -2.67
CA LYS A 88 3.34 -1.63 -4.09
C LYS A 88 3.22 -0.40 -4.99
N GLU A 89 2.24 0.47 -4.76
CA GLU A 89 2.03 1.67 -5.58
C GLU A 89 3.19 2.67 -5.44
N THR A 90 3.75 2.79 -4.23
CA THR A 90 4.91 3.67 -3.98
C THR A 90 6.14 3.20 -4.74
N ILE A 91 6.48 1.91 -4.65
CA ILE A 91 7.69 1.36 -5.27
C ILE A 91 7.56 1.28 -6.79
N SER A 92 6.38 0.86 -7.29
CA SER A 92 6.20 0.61 -8.72
C SER A 92 5.85 1.84 -9.55
N LYS A 93 5.25 2.87 -8.92
CA LYS A 93 4.77 4.06 -9.64
C LYS A 93 5.32 5.37 -9.08
N LEU A 94 5.10 5.65 -7.79
CA LEU A 94 5.40 6.98 -7.23
C LEU A 94 6.90 7.29 -7.27
N LEU A 95 7.73 6.45 -6.69
CA LEU A 95 9.18 6.69 -6.64
C LEU A 95 9.84 6.76 -8.03
N PRO A 96 9.53 5.88 -8.99
CA PRO A 96 10.06 6.00 -10.35
C PRO A 96 9.71 7.34 -11.02
N ASN A 97 8.46 7.80 -10.90
CA ASN A 97 8.03 9.06 -11.49
C ASN A 97 8.65 10.28 -10.79
N LEU A 98 8.78 10.26 -9.46
CA LEU A 98 9.47 11.34 -8.74
C LEU A 98 10.97 11.39 -9.09
N LYS A 99 11.64 10.25 -9.26
CA LYS A 99 13.05 10.17 -9.70
C LYS A 99 13.22 10.69 -11.12
N LEU A 100 12.25 10.46 -12.00
CA LEU A 100 12.25 11.04 -13.34
C LEU A 100 12.13 12.56 -13.27
N LEU A 101 11.18 13.08 -12.50
CA LEU A 101 11.01 14.53 -12.29
C LEU A 101 12.26 15.17 -11.69
N GLU A 102 12.85 14.57 -10.68
CA GLU A 102 14.09 15.02 -10.04
C GLU A 102 15.22 15.15 -11.06
N LYS A 103 15.39 14.15 -11.92
CA LYS A 103 16.39 14.13 -12.99
C LYS A 103 16.18 15.25 -14.00
N GLU A 104 14.94 15.47 -14.44
CA GLU A 104 14.62 16.52 -15.41
C GLU A 104 14.82 17.94 -14.81
N LEU A 105 14.43 18.15 -13.54
CA LEU A 105 14.69 19.42 -12.85
C LEU A 105 16.20 19.70 -12.71
N LYS A 106 17.00 18.69 -12.40
CA LYS A 106 18.45 18.80 -12.35
C LYS A 106 19.04 19.17 -13.72
N LYS A 107 18.55 18.53 -14.78
CA LYS A 107 18.95 18.82 -16.16
C LYS A 107 18.63 20.28 -16.50
N LYS A 108 17.41 20.74 -16.22
CA LYS A 108 16.99 22.13 -16.46
C LYS A 108 17.78 23.15 -15.62
N SER A 109 18.08 22.83 -14.37
CA SER A 109 18.98 23.64 -13.55
C SER A 109 20.35 23.87 -14.22
N ASN A 110 20.92 22.84 -14.85
CA ASN A 110 22.18 22.96 -15.56
C ASN A 110 22.06 23.74 -16.89
N GLU A 111 20.98 23.49 -17.64
CA GLU A 111 20.69 24.15 -18.92
C GLU A 111 20.51 25.65 -18.74
N PHE A 112 19.86 26.10 -17.69
CA PHE A 112 19.49 27.49 -17.45
C PHE A 112 20.52 28.28 -16.59
N LYS A 113 21.72 27.76 -16.38
CA LYS A 113 22.74 28.40 -15.53
C LYS A 113 23.12 29.83 -15.92
N SER A 114 23.12 30.12 -17.22
CA SER A 114 23.50 31.42 -17.77
C SER A 114 22.35 32.41 -17.96
N ILE A 115 21.11 31.96 -17.70
CA ILE A 115 19.93 32.82 -17.86
C ILE A 115 19.75 33.64 -16.58
N VAL A 116 20.09 34.94 -16.63
CA VAL A 116 19.93 35.86 -15.52
C VAL A 116 18.48 36.33 -15.44
N LYS A 117 17.91 36.34 -14.25
CA LYS A 117 16.58 36.87 -13.93
C LYS A 117 16.58 37.65 -12.62
N ILE A 118 15.55 38.45 -12.42
CA ILE A 118 15.34 39.10 -11.11
C ILE A 118 14.79 38.11 -10.10
N GLY A 119 15.33 38.14 -8.89
CA GLY A 119 14.74 37.51 -7.72
C GLY A 119 13.64 38.38 -7.12
N ARG A 120 12.69 37.79 -6.41
CA ARG A 120 11.60 38.50 -5.75
C ARG A 120 11.48 38.08 -4.30
N THR A 121 11.24 39.08 -3.42
CA THR A 121 10.89 38.92 -2.01
C THR A 121 9.65 39.76 -1.72
N HIS A 122 8.69 39.25 -0.98
CA HIS A 122 7.41 39.93 -0.75
C HIS A 122 6.74 40.43 -2.04
N LEU A 123 6.83 39.66 -3.11
CA LEU A 123 6.30 40.01 -4.46
C LEU A 123 6.94 41.23 -5.11
N GLN A 124 8.04 41.77 -4.56
CA GLN A 124 8.80 42.90 -5.08
C GLN A 124 10.12 42.44 -5.68
N ASP A 125 10.63 43.18 -6.66
CA ASP A 125 11.93 42.95 -7.25
C ASP A 125 13.05 43.08 -6.20
N ALA A 126 13.96 42.11 -6.17
CA ALA A 126 15.06 42.04 -5.23
C ALA A 126 16.41 41.93 -5.98
N THR A 127 17.22 40.96 -5.62
CA THR A 127 18.56 40.78 -6.22
C THR A 127 18.50 39.80 -7.42
N PRO A 128 19.41 39.96 -8.42
CA PRO A 128 19.51 39.01 -9.51
C PRO A 128 19.92 37.61 -9.06
N LEU A 129 19.42 36.60 -9.79
CA LEU A 129 19.88 35.22 -9.72
C LEU A 129 19.77 34.59 -11.12
N SER A 130 20.34 33.40 -11.30
CA SER A 130 20.09 32.64 -12.54
C SER A 130 18.83 31.78 -12.43
N LEU A 131 18.15 31.58 -13.53
CA LEU A 131 17.03 30.63 -13.63
C LEU A 131 17.49 29.22 -13.25
N GLY A 132 18.75 28.86 -13.56
CA GLY A 132 19.34 27.60 -13.11
C GLY A 132 19.44 27.46 -11.60
N GLN A 133 19.68 28.56 -10.86
CA GLN A 133 19.66 28.55 -9.38
C GLN A 133 18.23 28.31 -8.85
N GLU A 134 17.22 28.92 -9.44
CA GLU A 134 15.81 28.67 -9.10
C GLU A 134 15.44 27.18 -9.30
N PHE A 135 15.75 26.62 -10.48
CA PHE A 135 15.52 25.20 -10.77
C PHE A 135 16.33 24.26 -9.87
N SER A 136 17.50 24.68 -9.38
CA SER A 136 18.27 23.91 -8.40
C SER A 136 17.53 23.76 -7.07
N GLY A 137 16.79 24.79 -6.67
CA GLY A 137 15.90 24.74 -5.49
C GLY A 137 14.80 23.71 -5.69
N TYR A 138 14.12 23.70 -6.82
CA TYR A 138 13.07 22.74 -7.16
C TYR A 138 13.60 21.29 -7.17
N HIS A 139 14.76 21.07 -7.81
CA HIS A 139 15.46 19.79 -7.80
C HIS A 139 15.68 19.28 -6.36
N VAL A 140 16.21 20.12 -5.47
CA VAL A 140 16.50 19.72 -4.07
C VAL A 140 15.21 19.43 -3.29
N GLN A 141 14.12 20.18 -3.52
CA GLN A 141 12.84 19.93 -2.88
C GLN A 141 12.27 18.55 -3.26
N VAL A 142 12.30 18.20 -4.55
CA VAL A 142 11.85 16.86 -5.01
C VAL A 142 12.76 15.77 -4.50
N LYS A 143 14.09 15.94 -4.55
CA LYS A 143 15.05 14.98 -4.00
C LYS A 143 14.80 14.69 -2.52
N LYS A 144 14.61 15.72 -1.69
CA LYS A 144 14.30 15.56 -0.27
C LYS A 144 12.93 14.90 -0.04
N SER A 145 11.97 15.12 -0.93
CA SER A 145 10.67 14.44 -0.86
C SER A 145 10.82 12.94 -1.12
N ILE A 146 11.63 12.55 -2.10
CA ILE A 146 11.97 11.15 -2.35
C ILE A 146 12.59 10.50 -1.13
N GLU A 147 13.61 11.15 -0.53
CA GLU A 147 14.30 10.66 0.67
C GLU A 147 13.33 10.45 1.86
N ARG A 148 12.39 11.38 2.09
CA ARG A 148 11.37 11.25 3.13
C ARG A 148 10.42 10.09 2.87
N ILE A 149 9.96 9.94 1.62
CA ILE A 149 9.07 8.84 1.22
C ILE A 149 9.78 7.50 1.38
N GLU A 150 11.03 7.37 0.94
CA GLU A 150 11.82 6.15 1.10
C GLU A 150 12.07 5.82 2.59
N TYR A 151 12.21 6.83 3.43
CA TYR A 151 12.36 6.63 4.88
C TYR A 151 11.04 6.14 5.50
N ALA A 152 9.93 6.83 5.25
CA ALA A 152 8.61 6.45 5.79
C ALA A 152 8.15 5.08 5.29
N LEU A 153 8.53 4.71 4.06
CA LEU A 153 8.22 3.38 3.49
C LEU A 153 8.79 2.23 4.32
N LYS A 154 9.86 2.43 5.08
CA LYS A 154 10.46 1.38 5.91
C LYS A 154 9.50 0.87 6.99
N GLU A 155 8.68 1.73 7.56
CA GLU A 155 7.67 1.34 8.56
C GLU A 155 6.49 0.61 7.91
N ILE A 156 6.10 1.00 6.69
CA ILE A 156 5.05 0.33 5.91
C ILE A 156 5.39 -1.14 5.62
N LEU A 157 6.66 -1.52 5.64
CA LEU A 157 7.07 -2.90 5.37
C LEU A 157 6.77 -3.88 6.52
N TYR A 158 6.33 -3.41 7.67
CA TYR A 158 5.94 -4.27 8.79
C TYR A 158 4.44 -4.55 8.75
N LEU A 159 4.07 -5.84 8.86
CA LEU A 159 2.69 -6.29 8.65
C LEU A 159 2.07 -6.82 9.94
N ALA A 160 0.82 -6.42 10.19
CA ALA A 160 -0.02 -6.88 11.29
C ALA A 160 -0.43 -8.36 11.16
N GLN A 161 -0.34 -8.94 9.94
CA GLN A 161 -0.83 -10.28 9.63
C GLN A 161 -0.33 -11.34 10.62
N GLY A 162 -1.26 -12.15 11.09
CA GLY A 162 -1.03 -13.19 12.10
C GLY A 162 -1.33 -12.76 13.53
N GLY A 163 -1.68 -11.48 13.76
CA GLY A 163 -2.19 -11.02 15.07
C GLY A 163 -3.60 -11.48 15.39
N THR A 164 -4.33 -11.88 14.34
CA THR A 164 -5.76 -12.24 14.41
C THR A 164 -6.65 -11.13 14.98
N ALA A 165 -7.54 -11.39 15.92
CA ALA A 165 -8.53 -10.42 16.37
C ALA A 165 -7.94 -9.24 17.17
N VAL A 166 -6.96 -9.51 18.05
CA VAL A 166 -6.46 -8.53 19.02
C VAL A 166 -4.93 -8.48 19.17
N GLY A 167 -4.20 -9.25 18.38
CA GLY A 167 -2.72 -9.27 18.40
C GLY A 167 -2.11 -10.53 19.03
N THR A 168 -2.90 -11.39 19.66
CA THR A 168 -2.42 -12.61 20.32
C THR A 168 -2.11 -13.77 19.37
N GLY A 169 -2.64 -13.71 18.14
CA GLY A 169 -2.55 -14.83 17.19
C GLY A 169 -3.40 -16.04 17.56
N ILE A 170 -4.44 -15.85 18.39
CA ILE A 170 -5.35 -16.95 18.80
C ILE A 170 -5.96 -17.64 17.59
N ASN A 171 -6.15 -18.95 17.67
CA ASN A 171 -6.67 -19.81 16.59
C ASN A 171 -5.80 -19.87 15.33
N SER A 172 -4.55 -19.40 15.39
CA SER A 172 -3.57 -19.56 14.32
C SER A 172 -2.57 -20.68 14.64
N ARG A 173 -1.97 -21.25 13.60
CA ARG A 173 -0.89 -22.24 13.76
C ARG A 173 0.41 -21.53 14.18
N LYS A 174 1.25 -22.22 14.93
CA LYS A 174 2.58 -21.71 15.31
C LYS A 174 3.36 -21.21 14.09
N ASN A 175 3.91 -20.01 14.20
CA ASN A 175 4.64 -19.31 13.13
C ASN A 175 3.79 -19.01 11.88
N PHE A 176 2.48 -18.92 11.98
CA PHE A 176 1.62 -18.54 10.85
C PHE A 176 1.99 -17.14 10.34
N ASP A 177 2.19 -16.17 11.22
CA ASP A 177 2.60 -14.80 10.92
C ASP A 177 3.88 -14.75 10.07
N LYS A 178 4.92 -15.46 10.47
CA LYS A 178 6.19 -15.51 9.73
C LYS A 178 6.03 -16.15 8.35
N LYS A 179 5.23 -17.22 8.26
CA LYS A 179 5.02 -17.94 7.01
C LYS A 179 4.21 -17.12 6.02
N ILE A 180 3.09 -16.54 6.46
CA ILE A 180 2.22 -15.76 5.57
C ILE A 180 2.92 -14.49 5.07
N VAL A 181 3.64 -13.77 5.93
CA VAL A 181 4.40 -12.59 5.53
C VAL A 181 5.52 -12.94 4.56
N LYS A 182 6.19 -14.09 4.74
CA LYS A 182 7.18 -14.59 3.77
C LYS A 182 6.55 -14.87 2.40
N GLU A 183 5.36 -15.45 2.35
CA GLU A 183 4.66 -15.68 1.06
C GLU A 183 4.19 -14.37 0.43
N ILE A 184 3.70 -13.40 1.22
CA ILE A 184 3.37 -12.06 0.73
C ILE A 184 4.61 -11.38 0.13
N ALA A 185 5.74 -11.41 0.84
CA ALA A 185 7.00 -10.84 0.35
C ALA A 185 7.49 -11.50 -0.95
N LYS A 186 7.38 -12.83 -1.05
CA LYS A 186 7.72 -13.59 -2.25
C LYS A 186 6.81 -13.22 -3.43
N PHE A 187 5.51 -13.15 -3.19
CA PHE A 187 4.52 -12.84 -4.22
C PHE A 187 4.66 -11.41 -4.76
N THR A 188 4.84 -10.45 -3.86
CA THR A 188 4.95 -9.02 -4.20
C THR A 188 6.35 -8.60 -4.64
N LYS A 189 7.37 -9.41 -4.35
CA LYS A 189 8.81 -9.08 -4.48
C LYS A 189 9.22 -7.86 -3.65
N ILE A 190 8.47 -7.56 -2.58
CA ILE A 190 8.74 -6.49 -1.64
C ILE A 190 9.14 -7.13 -0.30
N PRO A 191 10.19 -6.66 0.39
CA PRO A 191 10.75 -7.33 1.57
C PRO A 191 9.93 -7.08 2.84
N PHE A 192 8.66 -7.43 2.83
CA PHE A 192 7.79 -7.35 3.99
C PHE A 192 8.30 -8.21 5.15
N LYS A 193 8.04 -7.73 6.37
CA LYS A 193 8.42 -8.39 7.62
C LYS A 193 7.21 -8.49 8.55
N PRO A 194 7.11 -9.53 9.39
CA PRO A 194 6.11 -9.55 10.43
C PRO A 194 6.42 -8.46 11.46
N ALA A 195 5.43 -7.68 11.86
CA ALA A 195 5.60 -6.69 12.91
C ALA A 195 6.02 -7.37 14.23
N ALA A 196 6.93 -6.73 14.95
CA ALA A 196 7.42 -7.26 16.22
C ALA A 196 6.35 -7.25 17.32
N ASN A 197 5.49 -6.24 17.28
CA ASN A 197 4.37 -6.10 18.22
C ASN A 197 3.06 -6.01 17.44
N LYS A 198 2.30 -7.12 17.44
CA LYS A 198 1.00 -7.20 16.77
C LYS A 198 -0.08 -6.34 17.43
N PHE A 199 0.04 -6.08 18.72
CA PHE A 199 -0.93 -5.25 19.44
C PHE A 199 -0.88 -3.81 18.95
N ALA A 200 0.31 -3.24 18.79
CA ALA A 200 0.50 -1.90 18.27
C ALA A 200 -0.06 -1.78 16.83
N GLU A 201 0.30 -2.71 15.96
CA GLU A 201 -0.07 -2.68 14.53
C GLU A 201 -1.57 -2.94 14.27
N LEU A 202 -2.29 -3.55 15.24
CA LEU A 202 -3.74 -3.70 15.16
C LEU A 202 -4.48 -2.52 15.79
N ALA A 203 -3.90 -1.89 16.81
CA ALA A 203 -4.55 -0.81 17.56
C ALA A 203 -4.48 0.55 16.85
N ALA A 204 -3.47 0.77 16.02
CA ALA A 204 -3.20 2.05 15.39
C ALA A 204 -2.68 1.90 13.94
N HIS A 205 -2.74 3.01 13.19
CA HIS A 205 -2.24 3.09 11.81
C HIS A 205 -1.15 4.16 11.68
N ASP A 206 -0.27 4.27 12.68
CA ASP A 206 0.73 5.34 12.81
C ASP A 206 1.64 5.42 11.58
N SER A 207 2.10 4.30 11.06
CA SER A 207 2.93 4.22 9.85
C SER A 207 2.21 4.74 8.61
N ILE A 208 0.91 4.46 8.45
CA ILE A 208 0.08 4.98 7.34
C ILE A 208 -0.14 6.49 7.51
N VAL A 209 -0.41 6.97 8.73
CA VAL A 209 -0.59 8.40 9.02
C VAL A 209 0.70 9.17 8.73
N ASN A 210 1.85 8.67 9.21
CA ASN A 210 3.16 9.25 8.94
C ASN A 210 3.45 9.28 7.43
N PHE A 211 3.19 8.17 6.73
CA PHE A 211 3.37 8.08 5.29
C PHE A 211 2.48 9.10 4.53
N SER A 212 1.21 9.23 4.91
CA SER A 212 0.27 10.23 4.37
C SER A 212 0.78 11.66 4.58
N GLY A 213 1.29 12.00 5.77
CA GLY A 213 1.91 13.29 6.06
C GLY A 213 3.14 13.56 5.18
N THR A 214 3.92 12.52 4.91
CA THR A 214 5.07 12.60 4.00
C THR A 214 4.65 12.88 2.55
N LEU A 215 3.58 12.23 2.08
CA LEU A 215 2.99 12.52 0.76
C LEU A 215 2.45 13.96 0.69
N ASN A 216 1.80 14.43 1.73
CA ASN A 216 1.32 15.81 1.81
C ASN A 216 2.48 16.82 1.70
N THR A 217 3.61 16.57 2.38
CA THR A 217 4.82 17.40 2.25
C THR A 217 5.34 17.42 0.80
N CYS A 218 5.32 16.28 0.12
CA CYS A 218 5.69 16.19 -1.30
C CYS A 218 4.71 17.01 -2.18
N ALA A 219 3.41 16.87 -1.95
CA ALA A 219 2.38 17.59 -2.69
C ALA A 219 2.53 19.12 -2.54
N VAL A 220 2.81 19.62 -1.34
CA VAL A 220 3.09 21.04 -1.08
C VAL A 220 4.33 21.52 -1.86
N ALA A 221 5.40 20.71 -1.91
CA ALA A 221 6.58 21.05 -2.70
C ALA A 221 6.26 21.12 -4.20
N LEU A 222 5.50 20.16 -4.74
CA LEU A 222 5.08 20.15 -6.14
C LEU A 222 4.15 21.33 -6.47
N MET A 223 3.20 21.65 -5.61
CA MET A 223 2.32 22.82 -5.76
C MET A 223 3.09 24.14 -5.76
N LYS A 224 4.20 24.23 -4.98
CA LYS A 224 5.06 25.41 -4.98
C LYS A 224 5.84 25.56 -6.28
N ILE A 225 6.18 24.44 -6.97
CA ILE A 225 6.94 24.43 -8.22
C ILE A 225 6.04 24.79 -9.42
N SER A 226 4.78 24.31 -9.40
CA SER A 226 3.79 24.55 -10.47
C SER A 226 3.24 25.97 -10.45
#